data_b0f2fe12ccc1b30a4efdf2ad142d3c06
#
_entry.id   b0f2fe12ccc1b30a4efdf2ad142d3c06
#
_cell.length_a   1.000
_cell.length_b   1.000
_cell.length_c   1.000
_cell.angle_alpha   90.00
_cell.angle_beta   90.00
_cell.angle_gamma   90.00
#
_symmetry.space_group_name_H-M   'P 1'
#
loop_
_entity.id
_entity.type
_entity.pdbx_description
1 polymer ?
#
loop_
_entity_poly.entity_id
_entity_poly.type
_entity_poly.pdbx_seq_one_letter_code
_entity_poly.pdbx_strand_id
1 'polypeptide(L)'
;MARVSFTWFMKKQVLIEKVILQLAGELELFARAAKAAHAEATDEQSKAENKYDTRGLEAAYLARGQSRQIQEIEAAIAAFQKLDPRPFAAGEPIGLGALVELEQQGERTLYLIGPRAGGTEITHDSRLVLVI
;
A
#
# COMPACT_ATOMS: atom_id res chain seq x y z
N MET A 1 -25.23 -15.06 9.13
CA MET A 1 -24.14 -15.39 10.06
C MET A 1 -22.80 -15.34 9.32
N ALA A 2 -21.83 -14.66 9.86
CA ALA A 2 -20.51 -14.59 9.24
C ALA A 2 -19.71 -15.88 9.51
N ARG A 3 -19.02 -16.36 8.49
CA ARG A 3 -18.17 -17.54 8.58
C ARG A 3 -16.75 -17.19 8.18
N VAL A 4 -15.79 -17.58 9.01
CA VAL A 4 -14.36 -17.32 8.79
C VAL A 4 -13.66 -18.64 8.49
N SER A 5 -12.84 -18.67 7.45
CA SER A 5 -12.00 -19.82 7.15
C SER A 5 -10.63 -19.38 6.63
N PHE A 6 -9.61 -20.19 6.89
CA PHE A 6 -8.29 -19.96 6.31
C PHE A 6 -8.20 -20.61 4.93
N THR A 7 -7.66 -19.86 3.96
CA THR A 7 -7.52 -20.32 2.59
C THR A 7 -6.09 -20.78 2.33
N TRP A 8 -5.81 -22.02 2.73
CA TRP A 8 -4.49 -22.62 2.60
C TRP A 8 -4.13 -23.03 1.16
N PHE A 9 -5.10 -23.12 0.27
CA PHE A 9 -4.89 -23.47 -1.15
C PHE A 9 -4.29 -22.31 -1.96
N MET A 10 -4.30 -21.10 -1.44
CA MET A 10 -3.65 -19.95 -2.08
C MET A 10 -2.23 -19.80 -1.56
N LYS A 11 -1.28 -19.58 -2.48
CA LYS A 11 0.12 -19.36 -2.11
C LYS A 11 0.28 -17.94 -1.60
N LYS A 12 0.41 -17.79 -0.29
CA LYS A 12 0.59 -16.47 0.34
C LYS A 12 1.79 -15.72 -0.18
N GLN A 13 2.88 -16.43 -0.49
CA GLN A 13 4.08 -15.79 -1.04
C GLN A 13 3.75 -15.03 -2.32
N VAL A 14 2.93 -15.61 -3.21
CA VAL A 14 2.50 -14.95 -4.44
C VAL A 14 1.66 -13.71 -4.15
N LEU A 15 0.76 -13.80 -3.15
CA LEU A 15 -0.07 -12.65 -2.76
C LEU A 15 0.77 -11.53 -2.17
N ILE A 16 1.73 -11.86 -1.33
CA ILE A 16 2.66 -10.89 -0.74
C ILE A 16 3.48 -10.20 -1.84
N GLU A 17 3.97 -10.95 -2.80
CA GLU A 17 4.70 -10.40 -3.95
C GLU A 17 3.84 -9.45 -4.78
N LYS A 18 2.56 -9.78 -4.98
CA LYS A 18 1.62 -8.89 -5.68
C LYS A 18 1.37 -7.59 -4.92
N VAL A 19 1.26 -7.66 -3.59
CA VAL A 19 1.14 -6.46 -2.75
C VAL A 19 2.38 -5.58 -2.90
N ILE A 20 3.56 -6.18 -2.80
CA ILE A 20 4.84 -5.46 -2.95
C ILE A 20 4.93 -4.82 -4.34
N LEU A 21 4.55 -5.54 -5.38
CA LEU A 21 4.58 -5.02 -6.75
C LEU A 21 3.64 -3.83 -6.92
N GLN A 22 2.45 -3.88 -6.34
CA GLN A 22 1.50 -2.77 -6.38
C GLN A 22 2.02 -1.55 -5.61
N LEU A 23 2.58 -1.77 -4.43
CA LEU A 23 3.19 -0.71 -3.64
C LEU A 23 4.39 -0.08 -4.36
N ALA A 24 5.20 -0.88 -5.04
CA ALA A 24 6.30 -0.38 -5.85
C ALA A 24 5.82 0.51 -6.99
N GLY A 25 4.70 0.16 -7.62
CA GLY A 25 4.06 1.00 -8.65
C GLY A 25 3.57 2.33 -8.09
N GLU A 26 2.95 2.32 -6.92
CA GLU A 26 2.52 3.54 -6.23
C GLU A 26 3.73 4.40 -5.84
N LEU A 27 4.79 3.76 -5.34
CA LEU A 27 6.03 4.44 -4.98
C LEU A 27 6.60 5.20 -6.18
N GLU A 28 6.63 4.57 -7.35
CA GLU A 28 7.12 5.21 -8.57
C GLU A 28 6.30 6.44 -8.94
N LEU A 29 4.97 6.36 -8.85
CA LEU A 29 4.09 7.49 -9.14
C LEU A 29 4.34 8.65 -8.18
N PHE A 30 4.44 8.39 -6.88
CA PHE A 30 4.70 9.43 -5.89
C PHE A 30 6.12 10.00 -6.03
N ALA A 31 7.11 9.17 -6.38
CA ALA A 31 8.47 9.64 -6.61
C ALA A 31 8.55 10.58 -7.81
N ARG A 32 7.85 10.27 -8.89
CA ARG A 32 7.78 11.16 -10.06
C ARG A 32 7.09 12.48 -9.72
N ALA A 33 5.98 12.42 -8.98
CA ALA A 33 5.26 13.62 -8.57
C ALA A 33 6.08 14.49 -7.62
N ALA A 34 6.80 13.89 -6.67
CA ALA A 34 7.67 14.59 -5.75
C ALA A 34 8.84 15.27 -6.50
N LYS A 35 9.42 14.56 -7.47
CA LYS A 35 10.50 15.11 -8.31
C LYS A 35 10.03 16.30 -9.12
N ALA A 36 8.85 16.21 -9.72
CA ALA A 36 8.25 17.30 -10.49
C ALA A 36 7.96 18.51 -9.62
N ALA A 37 7.38 18.30 -8.42
CA ALA A 37 7.08 19.37 -7.48
C ALA A 37 8.35 20.03 -6.95
N HIS A 38 9.40 19.24 -6.68
CA HIS A 38 10.70 19.77 -6.26
C HIS A 38 11.34 20.61 -7.35
N ALA A 39 11.31 20.16 -8.60
CA ALA A 39 11.83 20.89 -9.75
C ALA A 39 11.11 22.23 -9.89
N GLU A 40 9.78 22.26 -9.76
CA GLU A 40 9.00 23.48 -9.80
C GLU A 40 9.37 24.44 -8.65
N ALA A 41 9.54 23.92 -7.44
CA ALA A 41 9.91 24.73 -6.28
C ALA A 41 11.30 25.38 -6.42
N THR A 42 12.21 24.74 -7.18
CA THR A 42 13.59 25.22 -7.36
C THR A 42 13.82 25.91 -8.70
N ASP A 43 12.83 25.92 -9.60
CA ASP A 43 12.91 26.59 -10.89
C ASP A 43 12.97 28.11 -10.68
N GLU A 44 13.86 28.77 -11.38
CA GLU A 44 13.97 30.24 -11.34
C GLU A 44 12.70 30.96 -11.76
N GLN A 45 11.95 30.38 -12.71
CA GLN A 45 10.66 30.92 -13.14
C GLN A 45 9.57 30.79 -12.06
N SER A 46 9.74 29.87 -11.12
CA SER A 46 8.81 29.66 -10.01
C SER A 46 9.23 30.42 -8.75
N LYS A 47 10.40 31.09 -8.76
CA LYS A 47 10.80 31.93 -7.64
C LYS A 47 9.89 33.15 -7.53
N ALA A 48 9.68 33.59 -6.31
CA ALA A 48 8.86 34.77 -6.04
C ALA A 48 9.43 36.00 -6.73
N GLU A 49 8.67 36.60 -7.62
CA GLU A 49 9.02 37.89 -8.25
C GLU A 49 8.80 39.05 -7.27
N ASN A 50 7.96 38.83 -6.27
CA ASN A 50 7.69 39.77 -5.19
C ASN A 50 7.23 39.02 -3.93
N LYS A 51 7.08 39.74 -2.83
CA LYS A 51 6.71 39.15 -1.54
C LYS A 51 5.33 38.45 -1.48
N TYR A 52 4.52 38.62 -2.52
CA TYR A 52 3.17 38.05 -2.58
C TYR A 52 3.10 36.79 -3.46
N ASP A 53 4.18 36.43 -4.14
CA ASP A 53 4.23 35.23 -4.99
C ASP A 53 4.51 34.00 -4.14
N THR A 54 3.55 33.06 -4.07
CA THR A 54 3.62 31.86 -3.23
C THR A 54 3.79 30.57 -4.02
N ARG A 55 3.95 30.62 -5.36
CA ARG A 55 4.02 29.41 -6.19
C ARG A 55 5.13 28.45 -5.77
N GLY A 56 6.34 28.95 -5.55
CA GLY A 56 7.46 28.13 -5.11
C GLY A 56 7.24 27.53 -3.72
N LEU A 57 6.60 28.27 -2.83
CA LEU A 57 6.28 27.80 -1.48
C LEU A 57 5.25 26.68 -1.51
N GLU A 58 4.20 26.80 -2.33
CA GLU A 58 3.17 25.77 -2.49
C GLU A 58 3.78 24.49 -3.07
N ALA A 59 4.65 24.57 -4.09
CA ALA A 59 5.35 23.43 -4.65
C ALA A 59 6.24 22.75 -3.63
N ALA A 60 6.91 23.51 -2.76
CA ALA A 60 7.74 22.95 -1.68
C ALA A 60 6.92 22.20 -0.64
N TYR A 61 5.74 22.70 -0.28
CA TYR A 61 4.84 22.00 0.63
C TYR A 61 4.32 20.69 0.02
N LEU A 62 3.95 20.71 -1.26
CA LEU A 62 3.51 19.53 -1.98
C LEU A 62 4.63 18.48 -2.04
N ALA A 63 5.85 18.89 -2.36
CA ALA A 63 7.00 17.99 -2.41
C ALA A 63 7.25 17.32 -1.04
N ARG A 64 7.11 18.05 0.07
CA ARG A 64 7.27 17.48 1.41
C ARG A 64 6.18 16.46 1.73
N GLY A 65 4.93 16.75 1.35
CA GLY A 65 3.82 15.81 1.52
C GLY A 65 4.03 14.52 0.75
N GLN A 66 4.50 14.61 -0.48
CA GLN A 66 4.79 13.45 -1.32
C GLN A 66 5.99 12.66 -0.80
N SER A 67 7.01 13.33 -0.26
CA SER A 67 8.16 12.66 0.36
C SER A 67 7.76 11.83 1.58
N ARG A 68 6.83 12.35 2.39
CA ARG A 68 6.27 11.60 3.52
C ARG A 68 5.52 10.36 3.03
N GLN A 69 4.72 10.51 2.00
CA GLN A 69 3.99 9.37 1.41
C GLN A 69 4.95 8.31 0.86
N ILE A 70 6.04 8.73 0.22
CA ILE A 70 7.09 7.82 -0.26
C ILE A 70 7.67 7.02 0.90
N GLN A 71 8.01 7.66 2.00
CA GLN A 71 8.55 6.99 3.18
C GLN A 71 7.58 5.95 3.75
N GLU A 72 6.30 6.26 3.76
CA GLU A 72 5.26 5.33 4.23
C GLU A 72 5.16 4.11 3.33
N ILE A 73 5.21 4.30 2.01
CA ILE A 73 5.17 3.19 1.05
C ILE A 73 6.44 2.35 1.15
N GLU A 74 7.61 2.95 1.27
CA GLU A 74 8.87 2.22 1.46
C GLU A 74 8.84 1.38 2.74
N ALA A 75 8.31 1.93 3.82
CA ALA A 75 8.14 1.20 5.08
C ALA A 75 7.18 0.02 4.93
N ALA A 76 6.10 0.21 4.17
CA ALA A 76 5.13 -0.86 3.89
C ALA A 76 5.78 -1.99 3.07
N ILE A 77 6.53 -1.66 2.03
CA ILE A 77 7.25 -2.65 1.22
C ILE A 77 8.21 -3.45 2.10
N ALA A 78 9.01 -2.78 2.93
CA ALA A 78 9.95 -3.44 3.82
C ALA A 78 9.23 -4.38 4.81
N ALA A 79 8.09 -3.96 5.33
CA ALA A 79 7.30 -4.77 6.26
C ALA A 79 6.75 -6.03 5.57
N PHE A 80 6.25 -5.91 4.34
CA PHE A 80 5.79 -7.08 3.58
C PHE A 80 6.93 -8.01 3.18
N GLN A 81 8.12 -7.49 2.90
CA GLN A 81 9.31 -8.31 2.60
C GLN A 81 9.72 -9.16 3.79
N LYS A 82 9.47 -8.70 5.02
CA LYS A 82 9.79 -9.42 6.26
C LYS A 82 8.67 -10.32 6.75
N LEU A 83 7.50 -10.22 6.13
CA LEU A 83 6.33 -10.99 6.55
C LEU A 83 6.54 -12.48 6.28
N ASP A 84 6.32 -13.30 7.33
CA ASP A 84 6.41 -14.75 7.21
C ASP A 84 5.17 -15.28 6.47
N PRO A 85 5.33 -15.94 5.31
CA PRO A 85 4.20 -16.46 4.54
C PRO A 85 3.71 -17.82 5.06
N ARG A 86 3.95 -18.18 6.31
CA ARG A 86 3.58 -19.48 6.87
C ARG A 86 2.07 -19.72 6.80
N PRO A 87 1.62 -20.96 6.61
CA PRO A 87 0.22 -21.29 6.70
C PRO A 87 -0.27 -21.22 8.15
N PHE A 88 -1.54 -20.90 8.33
CA PHE A 88 -2.21 -20.95 9.64
C PHE A 88 -2.95 -22.28 9.77
N ALA A 89 -2.83 -22.92 10.94
CA ALA A 89 -3.53 -24.17 11.22
C ALA A 89 -4.99 -23.90 11.57
N ALA A 90 -5.84 -24.90 11.35
CA ALA A 90 -7.24 -24.84 11.79
C ALA A 90 -7.28 -24.64 13.31
N GLY A 91 -8.11 -23.70 13.76
CA GLY A 91 -8.21 -23.36 15.18
C GLY A 91 -7.17 -22.38 15.69
N GLU A 92 -6.18 -22.05 14.88
CA GLU A 92 -5.19 -21.01 15.23
C GLU A 92 -5.87 -19.64 15.18
N PRO A 93 -5.61 -18.74 16.14
CA PRO A 93 -6.16 -17.39 16.10
C PRO A 93 -5.72 -16.63 14.85
N ILE A 94 -6.61 -15.77 14.34
CA ILE A 94 -6.27 -14.87 13.25
C ILE A 94 -5.19 -13.91 13.74
N GLY A 95 -4.14 -13.75 12.95
CA GLY A 95 -3.05 -12.86 13.28
C GLY A 95 -2.35 -12.36 12.02
N LEU A 96 -1.25 -11.67 12.22
CA LEU A 96 -0.46 -11.10 11.15
C LEU A 96 -0.03 -12.18 10.15
N GLY A 97 -0.26 -11.93 8.88
CA GLY A 97 0.05 -12.87 7.80
C GLY A 97 -1.06 -13.87 7.49
N ALA A 98 -2.16 -13.85 8.24
CA ALA A 98 -3.29 -14.75 7.95
C ALA A 98 -4.01 -14.34 6.67
N LEU A 99 -4.35 -15.34 5.86
CA LEU A 99 -5.25 -15.17 4.73
C LEU A 99 -6.60 -15.76 5.12
N VAL A 100 -7.62 -14.92 5.19
CA VAL A 100 -8.91 -15.27 5.77
C VAL A 100 -10.01 -15.10 4.71
N GLU A 101 -10.84 -16.09 4.56
CA GLU A 101 -12.07 -15.97 3.78
C GLU A 101 -13.22 -15.73 4.75
N LEU A 102 -13.94 -14.63 4.55
CA LEU A 102 -15.13 -14.30 5.31
C LEU A 102 -16.36 -14.50 4.44
N GLU A 103 -17.27 -15.31 4.89
CA GLU A 103 -18.56 -15.51 4.23
C GLU A 103 -19.67 -14.87 5.06
N GLN A 104 -20.45 -14.01 4.42
CA GLN A 104 -21.58 -13.35 5.07
C GLN A 104 -22.70 -13.18 4.05
N GLN A 105 -23.89 -13.69 4.35
CA GLN A 105 -25.08 -13.60 3.48
C GLN A 105 -24.80 -14.13 2.06
N GLY A 106 -24.01 -15.20 1.95
CA GLY A 106 -23.65 -15.81 0.68
C GLY A 106 -22.51 -15.15 -0.06
N GLU A 107 -22.02 -14.01 0.41
CA GLU A 107 -20.87 -13.32 -0.18
C GLU A 107 -19.57 -13.74 0.52
N ARG A 108 -18.54 -13.98 -0.28
CA ARG A 108 -17.22 -14.37 0.21
C ARG A 108 -16.20 -13.30 -0.13
N THR A 109 -15.46 -12.87 0.88
CA THR A 109 -14.41 -11.88 0.74
C THR A 109 -13.11 -12.43 1.32
N LEU A 110 -12.01 -12.22 0.59
CA LEU A 110 -10.69 -12.63 1.03
C LEU A 110 -9.96 -11.44 1.64
N TYR A 111 -9.38 -11.67 2.81
CA TYR A 111 -8.61 -10.67 3.54
C TYR A 111 -7.21 -11.21 3.84
N LEU A 112 -6.21 -10.42 3.55
CA LEU A 112 -4.83 -10.67 4.01
C LEU A 112 -4.54 -9.72 5.17
N ILE A 113 -4.22 -10.28 6.31
CA ILE A 113 -3.87 -9.49 7.50
C ILE A 113 -2.43 -9.02 7.34
N GLY A 114 -2.26 -7.80 6.89
CA GLY A 114 -0.95 -7.23 6.59
C GLY A 114 -0.38 -6.36 7.71
N PRO A 115 0.93 -6.16 7.72
CA PRO A 115 1.57 -5.29 8.72
C PRO A 115 1.33 -3.81 8.47
N ARG A 116 1.04 -3.44 7.23
CA ARG A 116 0.78 -2.06 6.77
C ARG A 116 -0.06 -2.09 5.50
N ALA A 117 -0.34 -0.93 4.96
CA ALA A 117 -1.02 -0.73 3.68
C ALA A 117 -2.45 -1.29 3.67
N GLY A 118 -3.16 -1.20 4.80
CA GLY A 118 -4.57 -1.56 4.85
C GLY A 118 -5.38 -0.79 3.82
N GLY A 119 -6.29 -1.48 3.15
CA GLY A 119 -7.05 -0.92 2.04
C GLY A 119 -6.48 -1.25 0.67
N THR A 120 -5.27 -1.80 0.58
CA THR A 120 -4.69 -2.25 -0.68
C THR A 120 -5.48 -3.43 -1.22
N GLU A 121 -5.84 -3.37 -2.49
CA GLU A 121 -6.56 -4.42 -3.18
C GLU A 121 -5.67 -5.08 -4.22
N ILE A 122 -5.63 -6.40 -4.23
CA ILE A 122 -4.93 -7.18 -5.24
C ILE A 122 -5.87 -8.23 -5.82
N THR A 123 -5.61 -8.64 -7.06
CA THR A 123 -6.38 -9.70 -7.71
C THR A 123 -5.49 -10.91 -7.94
N HIS A 124 -5.99 -12.09 -7.55
CA HIS A 124 -5.31 -13.35 -7.76
C HIS A 124 -6.33 -14.41 -8.18
N ASP A 125 -6.09 -15.07 -9.32
CA ASP A 125 -7.01 -16.07 -9.87
C ASP A 125 -8.45 -15.56 -9.97
N SER A 126 -8.61 -14.33 -10.48
CA SER A 126 -9.89 -13.64 -10.65
C SER A 126 -10.63 -13.33 -9.34
N ARG A 127 -9.95 -13.45 -8.20
CA ARG A 127 -10.51 -13.11 -6.89
C ARG A 127 -9.81 -11.88 -6.32
N LEU A 128 -10.61 -11.01 -5.72
CA LEU A 128 -10.12 -9.82 -5.04
C LEU A 128 -9.67 -10.19 -3.63
N VAL A 129 -8.48 -9.76 -3.25
CA VAL A 129 -7.96 -9.89 -1.89
C VAL A 129 -7.71 -8.49 -1.34
N LEU A 130 -8.28 -8.21 -0.18
CA LEU A 130 -8.16 -6.93 0.48
C LEU A 130 -7.17 -7.04 1.65
N VAL A 131 -6.19 -6.15 1.68
CA VAL A 131 -5.25 -6.05 2.82
C VAL A 131 -5.92 -5.24 3.92
N ILE A 132 -5.91 -5.79 5.11
CA ILE A 132 -6.45 -5.11 6.30
C ILE A 132 -5.47 -5.17 7.45
#